data_2c66f8e48c7bebbb7373558065e6db0c
#
_entry.id   2c66f8e48c7bebbb7373558065e6db0c
#
_cell.length_a   1.000
_cell.length_b   1.000
_cell.length_c   1.000
_cell.angle_alpha   90.00
_cell.angle_beta   90.00
_cell.angle_gamma   90.00
#
_symmetry.space_group_name_H-M   'P 1'
#
loop_
_entity.id
_entity.type
_entity.pdbx_description
1 polymer ?
#
loop_
_entity_poly.entity_id
_entity_poly.type
_entity_poly.pdbx_seq_one_letter_code
_entity_poly.pdbx_strand_id
1 'polypeptide(L)'
;MSDAPDNRPELRISDTDRDRTAEVLREAHAHGRITVDELDERLTSVYAAKTYADLVPITRDLPAVKDAEAPPQNVRSSRIGGMPRFRMSLAILGGASRDGAWVVPPEYKAIATLGGIKLDMSDSTFAEPETVIKAYAVMGGMEIIVPADAEVDVGAVGIMGGVDHGAEGPGLPGGPRIRIVGVAVMGGIEVKRAAARGSRRTELPSSG
;
A
#
# COMPACT_ATOMS: atom_id res chain seq x y z
N MET A 1 -5.61 0.46 -37.76
CA MET A 1 -6.85 0.38 -36.97
C MET A 1 -7.17 -1.10 -36.83
N SER A 2 -6.76 -1.71 -35.73
CA SER A 2 -7.12 -3.08 -35.37
C SER A 2 -7.66 -3.01 -33.95
N ASP A 3 -8.98 -2.97 -33.89
CA ASP A 3 -9.76 -3.09 -32.68
C ASP A 3 -9.67 -4.57 -32.27
N ALA A 4 -8.78 -4.88 -31.34
CA ALA A 4 -8.77 -6.20 -30.71
C ALA A 4 -9.94 -6.23 -29.72
N PRO A 5 -10.87 -7.19 -29.78
CA PRO A 5 -11.97 -7.29 -28.85
C PRO A 5 -11.40 -7.47 -27.43
N ASP A 6 -11.90 -6.65 -26.49
CA ASP A 6 -11.59 -6.77 -25.06
C ASP A 6 -12.12 -8.12 -24.53
N ASN A 7 -11.26 -9.15 -24.61
CA ASN A 7 -11.60 -10.53 -24.23
C ASN A 7 -11.42 -10.78 -22.71
N ARG A 8 -11.48 -9.73 -21.87
CA ARG A 8 -11.34 -9.85 -20.42
C ARG A 8 -12.39 -10.74 -19.74
N PRO A 9 -13.65 -10.79 -20.18
CA PRO A 9 -14.65 -11.65 -19.56
C PRO A 9 -14.29 -13.14 -19.57
N GLU A 10 -13.63 -13.62 -20.61
CA GLU A 10 -13.28 -15.05 -20.78
C GLU A 10 -11.92 -15.43 -20.19
N LEU A 11 -11.11 -14.44 -19.74
CA LEU A 11 -9.83 -14.71 -19.11
C LEU A 11 -10.02 -15.43 -17.78
N ARG A 12 -9.15 -16.42 -17.52
CA ARG A 12 -9.12 -17.12 -16.23
C ARG A 12 -8.61 -16.18 -15.15
N ILE A 13 -9.28 -16.23 -14.02
CA ILE A 13 -8.87 -15.47 -12.83
C ILE A 13 -7.78 -16.19 -12.05
N SER A 14 -6.92 -15.42 -11.40
CA SER A 14 -5.93 -15.91 -10.45
C SER A 14 -6.53 -16.02 -9.03
N ASP A 15 -5.83 -16.71 -8.13
CA ASP A 15 -6.21 -16.74 -6.71
C ASP A 15 -6.19 -15.32 -6.10
N THR A 16 -5.27 -14.48 -6.55
CA THR A 16 -5.23 -13.06 -6.14
C THR A 16 -6.49 -12.29 -6.54
N ASP A 17 -7.10 -12.60 -7.68
CA ASP A 17 -8.34 -11.95 -8.11
C ASP A 17 -9.53 -12.41 -7.27
N ARG A 18 -9.56 -13.69 -6.88
CA ARG A 18 -10.55 -14.22 -5.94
C ARG A 18 -10.44 -13.55 -4.58
N ASP A 19 -9.23 -13.45 -4.04
CA ASP A 19 -8.98 -12.83 -2.73
C ASP A 19 -9.39 -11.36 -2.71
N ARG A 20 -9.14 -10.62 -3.79
CA ARG A 20 -9.61 -9.23 -3.93
C ARG A 20 -11.12 -9.12 -3.91
N THR A 21 -11.80 -10.00 -4.65
CA THR A 21 -13.27 -9.99 -4.69
C THR A 21 -13.84 -10.36 -3.33
N ALA A 22 -13.23 -11.34 -2.65
CA ALA A 22 -13.59 -11.71 -1.28
C ALA A 22 -13.45 -10.55 -0.29
N GLU A 23 -12.40 -9.72 -0.46
CA GLU A 23 -12.20 -8.55 0.40
C GLU A 23 -13.27 -7.47 0.18
N VAL A 24 -13.67 -7.23 -1.09
CA VAL A 24 -14.78 -6.32 -1.41
C VAL A 24 -16.09 -6.77 -0.72
N LEU A 25 -16.35 -8.09 -0.69
CA LEU A 25 -17.53 -8.63 -0.01
C LEU A 25 -17.46 -8.44 1.51
N ARG A 26 -16.30 -8.68 2.13
CA ARG A 26 -16.10 -8.45 3.57
C ARG A 26 -16.29 -6.98 3.94
N GLU A 27 -15.78 -6.07 3.12
CA GLU A 27 -15.96 -4.63 3.31
C GLU A 27 -17.43 -4.22 3.17
N ALA A 28 -18.15 -4.77 2.18
CA ALA A 28 -19.57 -4.53 2.01
C ALA A 28 -20.38 -5.03 3.23
N HIS A 29 -20.02 -6.18 3.78
CA HIS A 29 -20.62 -6.69 5.01
C HIS A 29 -20.31 -5.80 6.22
N ALA A 30 -19.07 -5.39 6.40
CA ALA A 30 -18.64 -4.49 7.48
C ALA A 30 -19.40 -3.14 7.46
N HIS A 31 -19.82 -2.70 6.28
CA HIS A 31 -20.65 -1.50 6.10
C HIS A 31 -22.17 -1.80 6.14
N GLY A 32 -22.57 -3.03 6.47
CA GLY A 32 -23.98 -3.44 6.58
C GLY A 32 -24.74 -3.46 5.24
N ARG A 33 -24.03 -3.55 4.11
CA ARG A 33 -24.62 -3.59 2.76
C ARG A 33 -25.09 -4.96 2.35
N ILE A 34 -24.45 -6.01 2.91
CA ILE A 34 -24.85 -7.40 2.76
C ILE A 34 -24.90 -8.08 4.13
N THR A 35 -25.78 -9.05 4.28
CA THR A 35 -25.90 -9.85 5.49
C THR A 35 -24.76 -10.87 5.61
N VAL A 36 -24.65 -11.53 6.76
CA VAL A 36 -23.67 -12.59 6.98
C VAL A 36 -23.95 -13.80 6.07
N ASP A 37 -25.22 -14.13 5.86
CA ASP A 37 -25.62 -15.25 5.01
C ASP A 37 -25.31 -14.97 3.54
N GLU A 38 -25.56 -13.75 3.07
CA GLU A 38 -25.18 -13.30 1.71
C GLU A 38 -23.66 -13.26 1.52
N LEU A 39 -22.92 -12.88 2.55
CA LEU A 39 -21.45 -12.91 2.49
C LEU A 39 -20.94 -14.33 2.27
N ASP A 40 -21.43 -15.31 3.02
CA ASP A 40 -21.01 -16.71 2.93
C ASP A 40 -21.35 -17.33 1.57
N GLU A 41 -22.56 -17.08 1.06
CA GLU A 41 -23.00 -17.54 -0.26
C GLU A 41 -22.14 -16.95 -1.38
N ARG A 42 -21.87 -15.63 -1.31
CA ARG A 42 -21.06 -14.92 -2.32
C ARG A 42 -19.59 -15.32 -2.24
N LEU A 43 -19.02 -15.54 -1.06
CA LEU A 43 -17.65 -16.05 -0.91
C LEU A 43 -17.51 -17.44 -1.54
N THR A 44 -18.48 -18.32 -1.33
CA THR A 44 -18.52 -19.64 -1.98
C THR A 44 -18.49 -19.50 -3.51
N SER A 45 -19.27 -18.56 -4.03
CA SER A 45 -19.33 -18.28 -5.47
C SER A 45 -18.02 -17.71 -6.01
N VAL A 46 -17.34 -16.83 -5.25
CA VAL A 46 -16.02 -16.28 -5.62
C VAL A 46 -14.98 -17.38 -5.75
N TYR A 47 -14.90 -18.29 -4.78
CA TYR A 47 -13.91 -19.36 -4.82
C TYR A 47 -14.23 -20.45 -5.86
N ALA A 48 -15.48 -20.57 -6.29
CA ALA A 48 -15.89 -21.43 -7.41
C ALA A 48 -15.65 -20.80 -8.78
N ALA A 49 -15.52 -19.49 -8.88
CA ALA A 49 -15.35 -18.74 -10.12
C ALA A 49 -14.06 -19.13 -10.85
N LYS A 50 -14.12 -19.23 -12.19
CA LYS A 50 -13.00 -19.61 -13.06
C LYS A 50 -12.56 -18.46 -13.98
N THR A 51 -13.47 -17.58 -14.32
CA THR A 51 -13.27 -16.45 -15.23
C THR A 51 -13.69 -15.13 -14.64
N TYR A 52 -13.26 -14.01 -15.22
CA TYR A 52 -13.73 -12.68 -14.79
C TYR A 52 -15.24 -12.52 -15.00
N ALA A 53 -15.83 -13.17 -16.01
CA ALA A 53 -17.27 -13.16 -16.22
C ALA A 53 -18.04 -13.76 -15.03
N ASP A 54 -17.46 -14.74 -14.35
CA ASP A 54 -18.08 -15.37 -13.17
C ASP A 54 -18.07 -14.45 -11.95
N LEU A 55 -17.11 -13.51 -11.86
CA LEU A 55 -17.01 -12.56 -10.73
C LEU A 55 -17.97 -11.37 -10.87
N VAL A 56 -18.31 -10.96 -12.10
CA VAL A 56 -19.15 -9.78 -12.36
C VAL A 56 -20.49 -9.82 -11.65
N PRO A 57 -21.29 -10.92 -11.71
CA PRO A 57 -22.60 -10.95 -11.06
C PRO A 57 -22.52 -10.91 -9.52
N ILE A 58 -21.40 -11.36 -8.94
CA ILE A 58 -21.23 -11.49 -7.48
C ILE A 58 -21.12 -10.12 -6.79
N THR A 59 -20.61 -9.10 -7.50
CA THR A 59 -20.38 -7.75 -6.97
C THR A 59 -21.20 -6.67 -7.68
N ARG A 60 -22.09 -7.05 -8.60
CA ARG A 60 -22.81 -6.13 -9.49
C ARG A 60 -23.70 -5.14 -8.75
N ASP A 61 -24.31 -5.55 -7.66
CA ASP A 61 -25.20 -4.78 -6.79
C ASP A 61 -24.48 -4.00 -5.70
N LEU A 62 -23.20 -4.32 -5.51
CA LEU A 62 -22.37 -3.56 -4.60
C LEU A 62 -21.88 -2.30 -5.35
N PRO A 63 -21.91 -1.11 -4.71
CA PRO A 63 -21.27 0.03 -5.33
C PRO A 63 -19.82 -0.39 -5.58
N ALA A 64 -19.42 -0.35 -6.85
CA ALA A 64 -17.99 -0.32 -7.13
C ALA A 64 -17.40 0.68 -6.15
N VAL A 65 -16.27 0.37 -5.51
CA VAL A 65 -15.54 1.36 -4.72
C VAL A 65 -15.19 2.47 -5.71
N LYS A 66 -16.20 3.30 -5.97
CA LYS A 66 -16.04 4.51 -6.75
C LYS A 66 -15.24 5.43 -5.89
N ASP A 67 -14.11 5.80 -6.43
CA ASP A 67 -13.36 6.96 -6.06
C ASP A 67 -14.18 7.91 -5.18
N ALA A 68 -13.76 8.05 -3.93
CA ALA A 68 -14.20 9.15 -3.10
C ALA A 68 -14.00 10.41 -3.94
N GLU A 69 -15.07 11.14 -4.11
CA GLU A 69 -15.18 12.38 -4.83
C GLU A 69 -13.94 13.25 -4.60
N ALA A 70 -13.21 13.55 -5.65
CA ALA A 70 -11.96 14.29 -5.57
C ALA A 70 -12.24 15.69 -5.01
N PRO A 71 -11.59 16.08 -3.91
CA PRO A 71 -11.66 17.47 -3.45
C PRO A 71 -10.99 18.40 -4.47
N PRO A 72 -11.35 19.71 -4.49
CA PRO A 72 -10.97 20.65 -5.53
C PRO A 72 -9.46 20.75 -5.70
N GLN A 73 -9.04 20.75 -6.95
CA GLN A 73 -7.66 20.77 -7.39
C GLN A 73 -6.99 22.09 -7.03
N ASN A 74 -6.20 22.13 -5.94
CA ASN A 74 -5.19 23.15 -5.72
C ASN A 74 -3.82 22.47 -5.60
N VAL A 75 -2.97 22.73 -6.58
CA VAL A 75 -1.55 22.39 -6.66
C VAL A 75 -1.24 20.97 -6.14
N ARG A 76 -1.60 19.97 -6.93
CA ARG A 76 -1.21 18.58 -6.67
C ARG A 76 0.28 18.42 -6.99
N SER A 77 1.05 17.97 -6.03
CA SER A 77 2.37 17.43 -6.34
C SER A 77 2.21 16.29 -7.34
N SER A 78 3.15 16.11 -8.24
CA SER A 78 3.16 15.03 -9.24
C SER A 78 3.16 13.62 -8.63
N ARG A 79 3.22 13.50 -7.28
CA ARG A 79 3.23 12.26 -6.51
C ARG A 79 1.87 11.85 -5.96
N ILE A 80 0.82 12.65 -6.11
CA ILE A 80 -0.50 12.31 -5.58
C ILE A 80 -1.42 11.89 -6.71
N GLY A 81 -1.92 10.66 -6.63
CA GLY A 81 -2.83 10.03 -7.58
C GLY A 81 -2.48 8.57 -7.86
N GLY A 82 -3.40 7.85 -8.48
CA GLY A 82 -3.24 6.43 -8.83
C GLY A 82 -4.06 5.50 -7.94
N MET A 83 -4.25 4.26 -8.39
CA MET A 83 -4.98 3.23 -7.65
C MET A 83 -3.98 2.33 -6.92
N PRO A 84 -4.05 2.20 -5.59
CA PRO A 84 -3.20 1.29 -4.84
C PRO A 84 -3.60 -0.16 -5.10
N ARG A 85 -2.62 -0.99 -5.41
CA ARG A 85 -2.82 -2.43 -5.64
C ARG A 85 -2.68 -3.26 -4.38
N PHE A 86 -1.99 -2.75 -3.36
CA PHE A 86 -1.64 -3.49 -2.16
C PHE A 86 -1.83 -2.61 -0.93
N ARG A 87 -2.44 -3.16 0.11
CA ARG A 87 -2.70 -2.46 1.37
C ARG A 87 -1.94 -3.05 2.55
N MET A 88 -1.21 -4.16 2.34
CA MET A 88 -0.51 -4.85 3.41
C MET A 88 0.76 -5.53 2.92
N SER A 89 1.79 -5.58 3.77
CA SER A 89 2.93 -6.49 3.71
C SER A 89 2.99 -7.34 4.97
N LEU A 90 3.22 -8.63 4.79
CA LEU A 90 3.34 -9.59 5.88
C LEU A 90 4.63 -10.40 5.71
N ALA A 91 5.46 -10.43 6.75
CA ALA A 91 6.65 -11.28 6.85
C ALA A 91 6.56 -12.10 8.14
N ILE A 92 6.34 -13.42 8.02
CA ILE A 92 6.18 -14.31 9.19
C ILE A 92 7.51 -14.99 9.52
N LEU A 93 8.13 -15.66 8.56
CA LEU A 93 9.42 -16.35 8.66
C LEU A 93 10.23 -15.99 7.42
N GLY A 94 10.84 -14.81 7.39
CA GLY A 94 11.62 -14.36 6.24
C GLY A 94 11.50 -12.88 5.97
N GLY A 95 11.93 -12.42 4.79
CA GLY A 95 11.91 -11.02 4.38
C GLY A 95 10.81 -10.71 3.39
N ALA A 96 10.21 -9.52 3.50
CA ALA A 96 9.37 -8.92 2.48
C ALA A 96 9.97 -7.58 2.06
N SER A 97 10.17 -7.37 0.77
CA SER A 97 10.63 -6.10 0.23
C SER A 97 9.59 -5.54 -0.72
N ARG A 98 9.39 -4.24 -0.62
CA ARG A 98 8.60 -3.48 -1.59
C ARG A 98 9.35 -2.23 -1.96
N ASP A 99 9.73 -2.16 -3.21
CA ASP A 99 10.53 -1.10 -3.81
C ASP A 99 9.98 -0.70 -5.18
N GLY A 100 10.57 0.34 -5.78
CA GLY A 100 10.20 0.87 -7.08
C GLY A 100 8.96 1.78 -7.07
N ALA A 101 8.40 2.01 -8.25
CA ALA A 101 7.25 2.89 -8.43
C ALA A 101 5.94 2.14 -8.16
N TRP A 102 5.38 2.31 -6.98
CA TRP A 102 4.07 1.79 -6.61
C TRP A 102 3.17 2.87 -6.01
N VAL A 103 1.88 2.60 -5.94
CA VAL A 103 0.91 3.53 -5.36
C VAL A 103 0.67 3.16 -3.90
N VAL A 104 1.03 4.06 -2.99
CA VAL A 104 0.82 3.91 -1.55
C VAL A 104 -0.62 4.24 -1.22
N PRO A 105 -1.37 3.34 -0.56
CA PRO A 105 -2.74 3.60 -0.14
C PRO A 105 -2.81 4.59 1.04
N PRO A 106 -3.98 5.15 1.33
CA PRO A 106 -4.19 6.02 2.50
C PRO A 106 -3.90 5.32 3.83
N GLU A 107 -4.12 4.01 3.90
CA GLU A 107 -3.73 3.16 5.03
C GLU A 107 -2.96 1.95 4.52
N TYR A 108 -1.77 1.73 5.10
CA TYR A 108 -0.92 0.58 4.80
C TYR A 108 -0.52 -0.15 6.06
N LYS A 109 -0.66 -1.49 6.08
CA LYS A 109 -0.26 -2.34 7.21
C LYS A 109 1.01 -3.11 6.87
N ALA A 110 2.01 -3.05 7.75
CA ALA A 110 3.23 -3.83 7.66
C ALA A 110 3.41 -4.63 8.95
N ILE A 111 3.47 -5.96 8.84
CA ILE A 111 3.56 -6.86 9.98
C ILE A 111 4.77 -7.77 9.78
N ALA A 112 5.78 -7.64 10.62
CA ALA A 112 6.97 -8.49 10.69
C ALA A 112 6.95 -9.30 11.99
N THR A 113 6.81 -10.63 11.91
CA THR A 113 6.80 -11.49 13.10
C THR A 113 8.19 -12.06 13.39
N LEU A 114 8.78 -12.78 12.45
CA LEU A 114 10.13 -13.33 12.53
C LEU A 114 10.83 -13.06 11.20
N GLY A 115 11.44 -11.88 11.07
CA GLY A 115 12.09 -11.50 9.81
C GLY A 115 12.09 -9.99 9.58
N GLY A 116 12.34 -9.56 8.35
CA GLY A 116 12.46 -8.15 7.99
C GLY A 116 11.43 -7.70 6.95
N ILE A 117 10.97 -6.46 7.07
CA ILE A 117 10.20 -5.79 6.02
C ILE A 117 10.97 -4.55 5.59
N LYS A 118 11.17 -4.43 4.27
CA LYS A 118 11.67 -3.20 3.66
C LYS A 118 10.59 -2.57 2.81
N LEU A 119 10.21 -1.34 3.16
CA LEU A 119 9.28 -0.51 2.39
C LEU A 119 10.04 0.68 1.81
N ASP A 120 10.29 0.67 0.53
CA ASP A 120 10.89 1.80 -0.17
C ASP A 120 9.81 2.58 -0.93
N MET A 121 9.55 3.79 -0.48
CA MET A 121 8.60 4.72 -1.07
C MET A 121 9.26 5.89 -1.78
N SER A 122 10.57 5.84 -2.01
CA SER A 122 11.36 6.92 -2.62
C SER A 122 10.80 7.37 -3.97
N ASP A 123 10.37 6.41 -4.79
CA ASP A 123 9.84 6.61 -6.14
C ASP A 123 8.33 6.37 -6.24
N SER A 124 7.67 6.20 -5.09
CA SER A 124 6.24 5.91 -5.04
C SER A 124 5.37 7.14 -5.29
N THR A 125 4.16 6.88 -5.74
CA THR A 125 3.05 7.83 -5.74
C THR A 125 2.12 7.51 -4.58
N PHE A 126 1.31 8.45 -4.16
CA PHE A 126 0.39 8.30 -3.04
C PHE A 126 -1.04 8.45 -3.54
N ALA A 127 -1.93 7.56 -3.16
CA ALA A 127 -3.33 7.63 -3.57
C ALA A 127 -4.01 8.91 -3.03
N GLU A 128 -3.61 9.32 -1.83
CA GLU A 128 -4.11 10.52 -1.15
C GLU A 128 -2.94 11.36 -0.59
N PRO A 129 -3.19 12.65 -0.27
CA PRO A 129 -2.17 13.53 0.31
C PRO A 129 -1.65 13.07 1.68
N GLU A 130 -2.45 12.32 2.43
CA GLU A 130 -2.10 11.76 3.72
C GLU A 130 -2.14 10.23 3.69
N THR A 131 -1.10 9.61 4.24
CA THR A 131 -0.98 8.15 4.36
C THR A 131 -0.61 7.76 5.77
N VAL A 132 -1.33 6.79 6.33
CA VAL A 132 -1.03 6.18 7.63
C VAL A 132 -0.40 4.80 7.42
N ILE A 133 0.83 4.62 7.91
CA ILE A 133 1.52 3.33 7.90
C ILE A 133 1.45 2.71 9.28
N LYS A 134 0.73 1.60 9.41
CA LYS A 134 0.65 0.81 10.63
C LYS A 134 1.74 -0.26 10.62
N ALA A 135 2.80 -0.06 11.41
CA ALA A 135 4.00 -0.90 11.43
C ALA A 135 4.04 -1.73 12.73
N TYR A 136 4.03 -3.05 12.60
CA TYR A 136 4.11 -3.98 13.73
C TYR A 136 5.28 -4.92 13.54
N ALA A 137 6.30 -4.82 14.42
CA ALA A 137 7.47 -5.70 14.43
C ALA A 137 7.52 -6.45 15.78
N VAL A 138 7.41 -7.80 15.75
CA VAL A 138 7.44 -8.61 16.99
C VAL A 138 8.87 -9.07 17.28
N MET A 139 9.48 -9.85 16.40
CA MET A 139 10.88 -10.34 16.50
C MET A 139 11.58 -10.14 15.16
N GLY A 140 11.79 -8.87 14.77
CA GLY A 140 12.37 -8.57 13.47
C GLY A 140 12.54 -7.07 13.25
N GLY A 141 13.05 -6.71 12.07
CA GLY A 141 13.29 -5.32 11.69
C GLY A 141 12.33 -4.84 10.62
N MET A 142 12.05 -3.55 10.65
CA MET A 142 11.33 -2.88 9.58
C MET A 142 12.12 -1.66 9.15
N GLU A 143 12.48 -1.59 7.87
CA GLU A 143 13.08 -0.42 7.25
C GLU A 143 12.05 0.27 6.37
N ILE A 144 11.78 1.53 6.65
CA ILE A 144 10.83 2.35 5.90
C ILE A 144 11.59 3.53 5.30
N ILE A 145 11.67 3.58 3.99
CA ILE A 145 12.32 4.69 3.26
C ILE A 145 11.24 5.60 2.71
N VAL A 146 11.18 6.82 3.22
CA VAL A 146 10.20 7.83 2.82
C VAL A 146 10.79 8.78 1.77
N PRO A 147 9.96 9.38 0.90
CA PRO A 147 10.42 10.40 -0.04
C PRO A 147 11.06 11.59 0.65
N ALA A 148 12.01 12.24 -0.02
CA ALA A 148 12.73 13.41 0.53
C ALA A 148 11.81 14.62 0.75
N ASP A 149 10.73 14.72 -0.03
CA ASP A 149 9.75 15.82 -0.02
C ASP A 149 8.56 15.56 0.93
N ALA A 150 8.48 14.37 1.55
CA ALA A 150 7.38 14.02 2.45
C ALA A 150 7.46 14.74 3.82
N GLU A 151 6.32 15.15 4.34
CA GLU A 151 6.17 15.45 5.76
C GLU A 151 6.01 14.13 6.52
N VAL A 152 6.80 13.90 7.57
CA VAL A 152 6.85 12.61 8.28
C VAL A 152 6.62 12.82 9.77
N ASP A 153 5.65 12.08 10.30
CA ASP A 153 5.31 12.00 11.72
C ASP A 153 5.44 10.53 12.19
N VAL A 154 6.28 10.28 13.20
CA VAL A 154 6.57 8.94 13.71
C VAL A 154 6.02 8.78 15.12
N GLY A 155 4.84 8.17 15.23
CA GLY A 155 4.18 7.83 16.51
C GLY A 155 4.33 6.34 16.88
N ALA A 156 5.35 5.64 16.41
CA ALA A 156 5.60 4.25 16.76
C ALA A 156 6.35 4.13 18.10
N VAL A 157 6.12 3.03 18.84
CA VAL A 157 6.70 2.78 20.17
C VAL A 157 7.49 1.47 20.16
N GLY A 158 8.70 1.47 20.73
CA GLY A 158 9.50 0.29 21.01
C GLY A 158 9.35 -0.18 22.47
N ILE A 159 9.09 -1.46 22.72
CA ILE A 159 8.99 -2.04 24.07
C ILE A 159 10.33 -2.64 24.52
N MET A 160 10.90 -3.57 23.76
CA MET A 160 12.22 -4.16 23.94
C MET A 160 13.03 -4.05 22.64
N GLY A 161 12.89 -2.89 21.98
CA GLY A 161 13.50 -2.59 20.70
C GLY A 161 13.57 -1.10 20.47
N GLY A 162 14.03 -0.68 19.30
CA GLY A 162 14.19 0.72 18.94
C GLY A 162 13.21 1.17 17.84
N VAL A 163 12.82 2.43 17.92
CA VAL A 163 12.20 3.14 16.81
C VAL A 163 13.09 4.33 16.48
N ASP A 164 13.55 4.39 15.24
CA ASP A 164 14.34 5.53 14.77
C ASP A 164 13.42 6.61 14.22
N HIS A 165 13.52 7.80 14.78
CA HIS A 165 12.79 9.01 14.40
C HIS A 165 13.59 9.92 13.46
N GLY A 166 14.73 9.46 12.92
CA GLY A 166 15.65 10.30 12.13
C GLY A 166 15.06 10.89 10.86
N ALA A 167 13.98 10.33 10.35
CA ALA A 167 13.26 10.85 9.18
C ALA A 167 12.11 11.82 9.54
N GLU A 168 11.79 12.02 10.81
CA GLU A 168 10.72 12.91 11.25
C GLU A 168 11.01 14.36 10.87
N GLY A 169 9.98 15.08 10.48
CA GLY A 169 10.09 16.49 10.19
C GLY A 169 9.21 16.97 9.03
N PRO A 170 9.24 18.29 8.79
CA PRO A 170 8.43 18.91 7.77
C PRO A 170 8.83 18.45 6.36
N GLY A 171 7.83 18.35 5.48
CA GLY A 171 8.01 18.12 4.06
C GLY A 171 8.15 19.41 3.26
N LEU A 172 8.29 19.24 1.95
CA LEU A 172 8.20 20.36 1.01
C LEU A 172 6.72 20.69 0.71
N PRO A 173 6.41 21.95 0.38
CA PRO A 173 5.05 22.33 -0.02
C PRO A 173 4.53 21.46 -1.16
N GLY A 174 3.36 20.82 -0.93
CA GLY A 174 2.76 19.90 -1.89
C GLY A 174 3.29 18.46 -1.82
N GLY A 175 4.23 18.14 -0.94
CA GLY A 175 4.66 16.77 -0.65
C GLY A 175 3.58 15.97 0.09
N PRO A 176 3.67 14.62 0.07
CA PRO A 176 2.76 13.78 0.82
C PRO A 176 3.03 13.87 2.33
N ARG A 177 1.98 13.71 3.15
CA ARG A 177 2.08 13.54 4.59
C ARG A 177 2.06 12.06 4.93
N ILE A 178 3.09 11.59 5.65
CA ILE A 178 3.21 10.18 6.04
C ILE A 178 3.25 10.10 7.56
N ARG A 179 2.24 9.46 8.13
CA ARG A 179 2.18 9.16 9.55
C ARG A 179 2.50 7.68 9.76
N ILE A 180 3.52 7.40 10.56
CA ILE A 180 3.94 6.04 10.89
C ILE A 180 3.55 5.78 12.34
N VAL A 181 2.66 4.80 12.56
CA VAL A 181 2.22 4.40 13.90
C VAL A 181 2.43 2.90 14.06
N GLY A 182 2.69 2.44 15.28
CA GLY A 182 2.84 1.02 15.52
C GLY A 182 3.67 0.67 16.74
N VAL A 183 4.09 -0.59 16.81
CA VAL A 183 4.84 -1.14 17.94
C VAL A 183 5.93 -2.07 17.45
N ALA A 184 7.14 -1.89 18.00
CA ALA A 184 8.24 -2.84 17.91
C ALA A 184 8.44 -3.51 19.28
N VAL A 185 8.22 -4.84 19.37
CA VAL A 185 8.31 -5.56 20.67
C VAL A 185 9.73 -6.01 20.95
N MET A 186 10.34 -6.83 20.08
CA MET A 186 11.72 -7.33 20.19
C MET A 186 12.43 -7.14 18.84
N GLY A 187 12.51 -5.89 18.39
CA GLY A 187 13.06 -5.56 17.08
C GLY A 187 13.14 -4.07 16.86
N GLY A 188 13.24 -3.61 15.63
CA GLY A 188 13.39 -2.20 15.31
C GLY A 188 12.52 -1.76 14.15
N ILE A 189 12.07 -0.50 14.22
CA ILE A 189 11.50 0.21 13.08
C ILE A 189 12.44 1.37 12.77
N GLU A 190 13.09 1.30 11.62
CA GLU A 190 14.00 2.33 11.14
C GLU A 190 13.32 3.12 10.03
N VAL A 191 13.24 4.43 10.19
CA VAL A 191 12.65 5.32 9.19
C VAL A 191 13.73 6.22 8.61
N LYS A 192 13.95 6.11 7.30
CA LYS A 192 14.98 6.88 6.58
C LYS A 192 14.35 7.78 5.52
N ARG A 193 14.94 8.95 5.30
CA ARG A 193 14.61 9.76 4.12
C ARG A 193 15.45 9.33 2.92
N ALA A 194 14.80 9.20 1.78
CA ALA A 194 15.50 9.02 0.52
C ALA A 194 16.42 10.21 0.23
N ALA A 195 17.58 9.97 -0.39
CA ALA A 195 18.43 11.06 -0.86
C ALA A 195 17.67 11.91 -1.90
N ALA A 196 17.77 13.22 -1.79
CA ALA A 196 17.17 14.13 -2.77
C ALA A 196 17.70 13.81 -4.18
N ARG A 197 16.82 13.77 -5.18
CA ARG A 197 17.17 13.42 -6.58
C ARG A 197 18.26 14.27 -7.24
N GLY A 198 18.80 15.27 -6.54
CA GLY A 198 19.87 16.15 -7.03
C GLY A 198 21.32 15.66 -6.84
N SER A 199 21.57 14.63 -6.02
CA SER A 199 22.93 14.21 -5.66
C SER A 199 23.53 13.09 -6.52
N ARG A 200 22.82 12.58 -7.52
CA ARG A 200 23.37 11.63 -8.50
C ARG A 200 23.97 12.31 -9.72
N ARG A 201 24.61 13.46 -9.55
CA ARG A 201 25.34 14.08 -10.66
C ARG A 201 26.84 14.06 -10.37
N THR A 202 27.52 13.19 -11.14
CA THR A 202 28.90 13.32 -11.53
C THR A 202 29.97 12.90 -10.52
N GLU A 203 30.23 11.62 -10.43
CA GLU A 203 31.62 11.17 -10.49
C GLU A 203 31.91 10.76 -11.93
N LEU A 204 32.38 11.73 -12.70
CA LEU A 204 33.13 11.47 -13.92
C LEU A 204 34.51 10.99 -13.48
N PRO A 205 35.02 9.85 -13.99
CA PRO A 205 36.40 9.47 -13.75
C PRO A 205 37.28 10.49 -14.46
N SER A 206 38.08 11.20 -13.71
CA SER A 206 39.18 12.02 -14.23
C SER A 206 40.18 11.08 -14.87
N SER A 207 40.21 11.11 -16.20
CA SER A 207 41.30 10.54 -16.96
C SER A 207 42.57 11.38 -16.68
N GLY A 208 43.58 10.78 -16.12
CA GLY A 208 44.95 11.19 -16.06
C GLY A 208 45.80 10.08 -16.65
#